data_e0dcf2e5c6829d0ef2978eb4fe7b39e3
#
_entry.id   e0dcf2e5c6829d0ef2978eb4fe7b39e3
#
_cell.length_a   1.000
_cell.length_b   1.000
_cell.length_c   1.000
_cell.angle_alpha   90.00
_cell.angle_beta   90.00
_cell.angle_gamma   90.00
#
_symmetry.space_group_name_H-M   'P 1'
#
loop_
_entity.id
_entity.type
_entity.pdbx_description
1 polymer ?
#
loop_
_entity_poly.entity_id
_entity_poly.type
_entity_poly.pdbx_seq_one_letter_code
_entity_poly.pdbx_strand_id
1 'polypeptide(L)'
;MTQEEFKKRMKALIDKEMAIRQEERDLQNEYLASCPLQPGDKCINEEGTTCWLSRVVFTSSNQTRPYHLINYPKMDGTRSKREEYYFGKLTKVK
;
A
#
# COMPACT_ATOMS: atom_id res chain seq x y z
N MET A 1 13.88 11.48 39.08
CA MET A 1 14.01 10.31 38.21
C MET A 1 15.48 10.09 37.85
N THR A 2 15.97 8.86 38.05
CA THR A 2 17.34 8.52 37.63
C THR A 2 17.38 8.23 36.14
N GLN A 3 18.59 8.24 35.57
CA GLN A 3 18.79 7.91 34.16
C GLN A 3 18.36 6.47 33.85
N GLU A 4 18.58 5.57 34.76
CA GLU A 4 18.17 4.17 34.62
C GLU A 4 16.66 4.01 34.56
N GLU A 5 15.92 4.73 35.40
CA GLU A 5 14.47 4.73 35.38
C GLU A 5 13.94 5.31 34.07
N PHE A 6 14.56 6.39 33.59
CA PHE A 6 14.22 7.00 32.32
C PHE A 6 14.39 6.02 31.17
N LYS A 7 15.54 5.36 31.10
CA LYS A 7 15.81 4.35 30.06
C LYS A 7 14.79 3.23 30.07
N LYS A 8 14.44 2.73 31.26
CA LYS A 8 13.46 1.65 31.44
C LYS A 8 12.09 2.06 30.90
N ARG A 9 11.64 3.26 31.26
CA ARG A 9 10.34 3.79 30.82
C ARG A 9 10.32 4.04 29.32
N MET A 10 11.40 4.60 28.78
CA MET A 10 11.50 4.84 27.34
C MET A 10 11.49 3.53 26.56
N LYS A 11 12.19 2.51 27.03
CA LYS A 11 12.19 1.20 26.37
C LYS A 11 10.80 0.58 26.36
N ALA A 12 10.06 0.70 27.46
CA ALA A 12 8.69 0.18 27.52
C ALA A 12 7.76 0.89 26.52
N LEU A 13 7.92 2.22 26.38
CA LEU A 13 7.14 2.99 25.41
C LEU A 13 7.50 2.63 23.97
N ILE A 14 8.80 2.48 23.68
CA ILE A 14 9.27 2.08 22.36
C ILE A 14 8.71 0.69 21.99
N ASP A 15 8.74 -0.26 22.93
CA ASP A 15 8.20 -1.59 22.70
C ASP A 15 6.70 -1.55 22.39
N LYS A 16 5.95 -0.70 23.08
CA LYS A 16 4.52 -0.49 22.81
C LYS A 16 4.28 0.11 21.43
N GLU A 17 5.09 1.11 21.05
CA GLU A 17 4.98 1.72 19.72
C GLU A 17 5.26 0.71 18.62
N MET A 18 6.27 -0.14 18.80
CA MET A 18 6.59 -1.18 17.82
C MET A 18 5.46 -2.20 17.69
N ALA A 19 4.84 -2.58 18.81
CA ALA A 19 3.70 -3.49 18.79
C ALA A 19 2.51 -2.88 18.05
N ILE A 20 2.20 -1.61 18.31
CA ILE A 20 1.12 -0.89 17.63
C ILE A 20 1.39 -0.79 16.13
N ARG A 21 2.60 -0.47 15.74
CA ARG A 21 2.98 -0.39 14.32
C ARG A 21 2.82 -1.74 13.62
N GLN A 22 3.14 -2.83 14.33
CA GLN A 22 2.96 -4.17 13.77
C GLN A 22 1.48 -4.49 13.58
N GLU A 23 0.63 -4.15 14.55
CA GLU A 23 -0.81 -4.34 14.45
C GLU A 23 -1.40 -3.54 13.29
N GLU A 24 -0.96 -2.29 13.12
CA GLU A 24 -1.38 -1.44 12.00
C GLU A 24 -1.01 -2.07 10.66
N ARG A 25 0.21 -2.57 10.55
CA ARG A 25 0.71 -3.21 9.33
C ARG A 25 -0.05 -4.49 9.02
N ASP A 26 -0.32 -5.29 10.05
CA ASP A 26 -1.09 -6.54 9.89
C ASP A 26 -2.50 -6.24 9.40
N LEU A 27 -3.15 -5.22 9.94
CA LEU A 27 -4.48 -4.81 9.53
C LEU A 27 -4.48 -4.30 8.08
N GLN A 28 -3.49 -3.51 7.71
CA GLN A 28 -3.35 -3.02 6.34
C GLN A 28 -3.18 -4.18 5.35
N ASN A 29 -2.32 -5.14 5.70
CA ASN A 29 -2.10 -6.32 4.87
C ASN A 29 -3.36 -7.19 4.74
N GLU A 30 -4.10 -7.35 5.83
CA GLU A 30 -5.38 -8.08 5.82
C GLU A 30 -6.38 -7.40 4.89
N TYR A 31 -6.49 -6.08 4.97
CA TYR A 31 -7.35 -5.30 4.08
C TYR A 31 -6.97 -5.47 2.61
N LEU A 32 -5.67 -5.35 2.30
CA LEU A 32 -5.17 -5.50 0.92
C LEU A 32 -5.43 -6.90 0.38
N ALA A 33 -5.29 -7.93 1.20
CA ALA A 33 -5.55 -9.32 0.80
C ALA A 33 -7.02 -9.56 0.47
N SER A 34 -7.93 -8.78 1.09
CA SER A 34 -9.37 -8.89 0.86
C SER A 34 -9.86 -8.10 -0.35
N CYS A 35 -9.03 -7.21 -0.92
CA CYS A 35 -9.43 -6.40 -2.07
C CYS A 35 -9.59 -7.24 -3.32
N PRO A 36 -10.62 -6.95 -4.15
CA PRO A 36 -10.84 -7.72 -5.38
C PRO A 36 -9.72 -7.53 -6.41
N LEU A 37 -9.02 -6.42 -6.36
CA LEU A 37 -7.92 -6.12 -7.27
C LEU A 37 -6.59 -6.37 -6.57
N GLN A 38 -5.78 -7.27 -7.13
CA GLN A 38 -4.49 -7.67 -6.57
C GLN A 38 -3.33 -7.25 -7.47
N PRO A 39 -2.11 -7.08 -6.91
CA PRO A 39 -0.92 -6.79 -7.74
C PRO A 39 -0.75 -7.80 -8.87
N GLY A 40 -0.49 -7.30 -10.08
CA GLY A 40 -0.39 -8.11 -11.28
C GLY A 40 -1.69 -8.24 -12.06
N ASP A 41 -2.81 -7.86 -11.49
CA ASP A 41 -4.10 -7.91 -12.18
C ASP A 41 -4.18 -6.87 -13.28
N LYS A 42 -4.75 -7.28 -14.42
CA LYS A 42 -5.05 -6.37 -15.52
C LYS A 42 -6.33 -5.62 -15.20
N CYS A 43 -6.32 -4.31 -15.41
CA CYS A 43 -7.47 -3.48 -15.09
C CYS A 43 -7.67 -2.37 -16.13
N ILE A 44 -8.80 -1.70 -16.03
CA ILE A 44 -9.16 -0.57 -16.91
C ILE A 44 -9.38 0.63 -16.00
N ASN A 45 -8.77 1.77 -16.34
CA ASN A 45 -8.96 3.00 -15.60
C ASN A 45 -10.24 3.73 -16.03
N GLU A 46 -10.54 4.86 -15.41
CA GLU A 46 -11.76 5.63 -15.72
C GLU A 46 -11.80 6.16 -17.15
N GLU A 47 -10.64 6.31 -17.77
CA GLU A 47 -10.51 6.78 -19.15
C GLU A 47 -10.67 5.65 -20.18
N GLY A 48 -10.83 4.42 -19.72
CA GLY A 48 -10.94 3.24 -20.58
C GLY A 48 -9.61 2.65 -21.02
N THR A 49 -8.49 3.14 -20.46
CA THR A 49 -7.16 2.64 -20.81
C THR A 49 -6.85 1.38 -20.00
N THR A 50 -6.37 0.35 -20.69
CA THR A 50 -5.91 -0.88 -20.04
C THR A 50 -4.58 -0.62 -19.33
N CYS A 51 -4.46 -1.14 -18.11
CA CYS A 51 -3.25 -1.03 -17.31
C CYS A 51 -3.15 -2.23 -16.38
N TRP A 52 -2.09 -2.31 -15.60
CA TRP A 52 -1.90 -3.39 -14.60
C TRP A 52 -1.69 -2.75 -13.24
N LEU A 53 -2.26 -3.37 -12.22
CA LEU A 53 -1.98 -2.95 -10.85
C LEU A 53 -0.58 -3.43 -10.49
N SER A 54 0.33 -2.48 -10.21
CA SER A 54 1.69 -2.81 -9.80
C SER A 54 1.74 -3.17 -8.32
N ARG A 55 1.24 -2.27 -7.49
CA ARG A 55 1.15 -2.48 -6.04
C ARG A 55 0.22 -1.45 -5.41
N VAL A 56 -0.16 -1.72 -4.19
CA VAL A 56 -0.99 -0.82 -3.38
C VAL A 56 -0.18 -0.45 -2.15
N VAL A 57 -0.06 0.83 -1.85
CA VAL A 57 0.77 1.31 -0.74
C VAL A 57 -0.01 2.24 0.17
N PHE A 58 0.30 2.17 1.46
CA PHE A 58 -0.13 3.15 2.43
C PHE A 58 1.03 4.10 2.72
N THR A 59 0.73 5.38 2.86
CA THR A 59 1.75 6.38 3.19
C THR A 59 1.60 6.86 4.63
N SER A 60 2.63 7.51 5.18
CA SER A 60 2.56 8.08 6.53
C SER A 60 1.49 9.17 6.66
N SER A 61 1.19 9.86 5.57
CA SER A 61 0.17 10.90 5.54
C SER A 61 -1.23 10.36 5.31
N ASN A 62 -1.38 9.10 4.86
CA ASN A 62 -2.67 8.50 4.58
C ASN A 62 -2.65 7.00 4.87
N GLN A 63 -2.84 6.66 6.15
CA GLN A 63 -2.78 5.28 6.62
C GLN A 63 -4.09 4.52 6.46
N THR A 64 -5.18 5.22 6.15
CA THR A 64 -6.51 4.62 6.00
C THR A 64 -6.96 4.46 4.56
N ARG A 65 -6.27 5.11 3.63
CA ARG A 65 -6.57 5.02 2.20
C ARG A 65 -5.32 4.63 1.43
N PRO A 66 -5.34 3.47 0.76
CA PRO A 66 -4.19 3.08 -0.04
C PRO A 66 -4.10 3.87 -1.34
N TYR A 67 -2.88 4.06 -1.81
CA TYR A 67 -2.62 4.58 -3.16
C TYR A 67 -2.33 3.41 -4.08
N HIS A 68 -2.89 3.49 -5.29
CA HIS A 68 -2.64 2.51 -6.33
C HIS A 68 -1.48 2.96 -7.21
N LEU A 69 -0.52 2.07 -7.42
CA LEU A 69 0.55 2.25 -8.39
C LEU A 69 0.26 1.32 -9.56
N ILE A 70 0.21 1.87 -10.75
CA ILE A 70 -0.16 1.14 -11.95
C ILE A 70 0.96 1.18 -12.99
N ASN A 71 0.94 0.19 -13.88
CA ASN A 71 1.82 0.13 -15.04
C ASN A 71 0.96 0.27 -16.30
N TYR A 72 1.32 1.22 -17.16
CA TYR A 72 0.68 1.36 -18.47
C TYR A 72 1.32 0.42 -19.48
N PRO A 73 0.60 0.07 -20.57
CA PRO A 73 1.19 -0.72 -21.63
C PRO A 73 2.25 0.08 -22.40
N LYS A 74 3.28 -0.63 -22.87
CA LYS A 74 4.26 -0.08 -23.80
C LYS A 74 3.63 0.01 -25.20
N MET A 75 4.35 0.60 -26.15
CA MET A 75 3.89 0.72 -27.54
C MET A 75 3.62 -0.64 -28.19
N ASP A 76 4.29 -1.69 -27.73
CA ASP A 76 4.08 -3.07 -28.21
C ASP A 76 2.94 -3.80 -27.47
N GLY A 77 2.25 -3.15 -26.55
CA GLY A 77 1.16 -3.71 -25.77
C GLY A 77 1.57 -4.48 -24.53
N THR A 78 2.87 -4.63 -24.26
CA THR A 78 3.33 -5.32 -23.07
C THR A 78 3.37 -4.39 -21.86
N ARG A 79 3.34 -4.98 -20.67
CA ARG A 79 3.38 -4.23 -19.40
C ARG A 79 4.71 -3.50 -19.25
N SER A 80 4.66 -2.20 -18.98
CA SER A 80 5.87 -1.43 -18.66
C SER A 80 6.29 -1.69 -17.22
N LYS A 81 7.57 -1.42 -16.91
CA LYS A 81 8.10 -1.53 -15.55
C LYS A 81 7.94 -0.23 -14.76
N ARG A 82 7.56 0.85 -15.43
CA ARG A 82 7.37 2.15 -14.79
C ARG A 82 6.08 2.15 -14.00
N GLU A 83 6.17 2.56 -12.73
CA GLU A 83 5.02 2.70 -11.85
C GLU A 83 4.55 4.15 -11.82
N GLU A 84 3.24 4.34 -11.89
CA GLU A 84 2.63 5.66 -11.79
C GLU A 84 1.48 5.62 -10.78
N TYR A 85 1.34 6.67 -9.98
CA TYR A 85 0.21 6.81 -9.07
C TYR A 85 -1.07 7.05 -9.87
N TYR A 86 -2.15 6.37 -9.46
CA TYR A 86 -3.47 6.55 -10.04
C TYR A 86 -4.48 6.77 -8.93
N PHE A 87 -5.23 7.84 -9.03
CA PHE A 87 -6.17 8.27 -7.98
C PHE A 87 -7.63 8.01 -8.34
N GLY A 88 -7.91 7.49 -9.51
CA GLY A 88 -9.26 7.19 -9.96
C GLY A 88 -9.67 5.75 -9.68
N LYS A 89 -10.82 5.38 -10.19
CA LYS A 89 -11.36 4.04 -10.04
C LYS A 89 -10.72 3.08 -11.06
N LEU A 90 -10.34 1.90 -10.59
CA LEU A 90 -9.82 0.82 -11.43
C LEU A 90 -10.82 -0.32 -11.42
N THR A 91 -11.09 -0.89 -12.60
CA THR A 91 -11.98 -2.03 -12.77
C THR A 91 -11.17 -3.22 -13.26
N LYS A 92 -11.30 -4.36 -12.58
CA LYS A 92 -10.58 -5.57 -12.97
C LYS A 92 -11.12 -6.10 -14.29
N VAL A 93 -10.22 -6.48 -15.20
CA VAL A 93 -10.56 -7.15 -16.45
C VAL A 93 -10.73 -8.64 -16.16
N LYS A 94 -11.87 -9.16 -16.53
CA LYS A 94 -12.18 -10.59 -16.36
C LYS A 94 -11.57 -11.44 -17.48
#